data_c20a9e319e965c58e43f7ee9613343c4
#
_entry.id   c20a9e319e965c58e43f7ee9613343c4
#
_cell.length_a   1.000
_cell.length_b   1.000
_cell.length_c   1.000
_cell.angle_alpha   90.00
_cell.angle_beta   90.00
_cell.angle_gamma   90.00
#
_symmetry.space_group_name_H-M   'P 1'
#
loop_
_entity.id
_entity.type
_entity.pdbx_description
1 polymer ?
#
loop_
_entity_poly.entity_id
_entity_poly.type
_entity_poly.pdbx_seq_one_letter_code
_entity_poly.pdbx_strand_id
1 'polypeptide(L)'
;MSVEVINPDGLSKPDMYRQVSVAVGTRHVFIAGQVARDADGRPVGGDDLAAQTEQAFRNVAIAIESVGGSFDDIAKLTVYVVDWSPEKMAALGEGRCVRR
;
A
#
# COMPACT_ATOMS: atom_id res chain seq x y z
N MET A 1 -19.20 -1.41 -2.01
CA MET A 1 -17.98 -0.84 -2.64
C MET A 1 -17.18 -1.95 -3.29
N SER A 2 -16.74 -1.75 -4.51
CA SER A 2 -15.94 -2.74 -5.21
C SER A 2 -14.81 -2.08 -6.00
N VAL A 3 -13.72 -2.82 -6.15
CA VAL A 3 -12.58 -2.39 -6.96
C VAL A 3 -12.26 -3.51 -7.95
N GLU A 4 -12.26 -3.17 -9.23
CA GLU A 4 -11.89 -4.06 -10.32
C GLU A 4 -10.54 -3.60 -10.86
N VAL A 5 -9.64 -4.54 -11.14
CA VAL A 5 -8.31 -4.23 -11.65
C VAL A 5 -8.09 -4.90 -13.00
N ILE A 6 -7.52 -4.17 -13.95
CA ILE A 6 -7.46 -4.58 -15.36
C ILE A 6 -6.08 -4.31 -15.93
N ASN A 7 -5.57 -5.26 -16.72
CA ASN A 7 -4.44 -5.03 -17.61
C ASN A 7 -4.93 -5.11 -19.06
N PRO A 8 -5.30 -3.97 -19.66
CA PRO A 8 -5.84 -3.99 -21.02
C PRO A 8 -4.77 -4.33 -22.05
N ASP A 9 -5.21 -4.87 -23.20
CA ASP A 9 -4.32 -5.08 -24.32
C ASP A 9 -3.80 -3.72 -24.82
N GLY A 10 -2.56 -3.70 -25.28
CA GLY A 10 -1.92 -2.47 -25.72
C GLY A 10 -1.06 -1.82 -24.64
N LEU A 11 -1.21 -2.20 -23.38
CA LEU A 11 -0.33 -1.79 -22.29
C LEU A 11 0.45 -3.00 -21.78
N SER A 12 1.59 -2.76 -21.13
CA SER A 12 2.35 -3.84 -20.51
C SER A 12 1.52 -4.50 -19.40
N LYS A 13 1.79 -5.76 -19.12
CA LYS A 13 1.03 -6.55 -18.13
C LYS A 13 1.95 -6.95 -16.97
N PRO A 14 2.21 -6.01 -16.03
CA PRO A 14 3.09 -6.29 -14.88
C PRO A 14 2.44 -7.27 -13.91
N ASP A 15 3.30 -8.04 -13.20
CA ASP A 15 2.83 -8.97 -12.17
C ASP A 15 2.48 -8.28 -10.86
N MET A 16 3.16 -7.16 -10.57
CA MET A 16 3.08 -6.51 -9.27
C MET A 16 1.84 -5.62 -9.10
N TYR A 17 1.26 -5.15 -10.19
CA TYR A 17 0.12 -4.25 -10.17
C TYR A 17 -0.69 -4.39 -11.45
N ARG A 18 -1.77 -3.65 -11.57
CA ARG A 18 -2.56 -3.56 -12.80
C ARG A 18 -2.57 -2.13 -13.29
N GLN A 19 -2.67 -1.97 -14.60
CA GLN A 19 -2.60 -0.65 -15.25
C GLN A 19 -3.84 0.20 -14.95
N VAL A 20 -5.00 -0.42 -14.76
CA VAL A 20 -6.27 0.28 -14.55
C VAL A 20 -6.97 -0.29 -13.33
N SER A 21 -7.51 0.60 -12.53
CA SER A 21 -8.39 0.21 -11.44
C SER A 21 -9.71 0.97 -11.57
N VAL A 22 -10.82 0.26 -11.40
CA VAL A 22 -12.16 0.82 -11.45
C VAL A 22 -12.80 0.64 -10.07
N ALA A 23 -13.18 1.74 -9.44
CA ALA A 23 -13.78 1.70 -8.13
C ALA A 23 -15.24 2.15 -8.21
N VAL A 24 -16.14 1.41 -7.56
CA VAL A 24 -17.55 1.74 -7.47
C VAL A 24 -17.93 1.84 -6.00
N GLY A 25 -18.53 2.97 -5.63
CA GLY A 25 -18.94 3.22 -4.25
C GLY A 25 -19.48 4.63 -4.11
N THR A 26 -20.06 4.91 -2.95
CA THR A 26 -20.67 6.23 -2.66
C THR A 26 -19.82 7.09 -1.74
N ARG A 27 -18.79 6.51 -1.14
CA ARG A 27 -17.89 7.25 -0.24
C ARG A 27 -16.47 7.13 -0.77
N HIS A 28 -15.79 8.27 -0.80
CA HIS A 28 -14.37 8.32 -1.15
C HIS A 28 -13.58 8.65 0.11
N VAL A 29 -12.58 7.82 0.41
CA VAL A 29 -11.73 7.98 1.59
C VAL A 29 -10.32 8.30 1.13
N PHE A 30 -9.77 9.38 1.65
CA PHE A 30 -8.40 9.79 1.37
C PHE A 30 -7.60 9.68 2.66
N ILE A 31 -6.53 8.91 2.64
CA ILE A 31 -5.69 8.65 3.80
C ILE A 31 -4.40 9.44 3.63
N ALA A 32 -4.04 10.20 4.66
CA ALA A 32 -2.77 10.93 4.67
C ALA A 32 -1.60 9.97 4.53
N GLY A 33 -0.46 10.46 4.07
CA GLY A 33 0.73 9.65 3.93
C GLY A 33 1.09 8.95 5.24
N GLN A 34 1.27 7.64 5.19
CA GLN A 34 1.65 6.84 6.34
C GLN A 34 3.12 6.46 6.26
N VAL A 35 3.83 6.67 7.35
CA VAL A 35 5.24 6.32 7.49
C VAL A 35 5.41 5.32 8.63
N ALA A 36 6.62 4.83 8.81
CA ALA A 36 6.91 3.81 9.83
C ALA A 36 6.99 4.43 11.23
N ARG A 37 5.83 4.76 11.78
CA ARG A 37 5.71 5.27 13.15
C ARG A 37 4.61 4.52 13.88
N ASP A 38 4.78 4.34 15.18
CA ASP A 38 3.75 3.74 16.02
C ASP A 38 2.71 4.79 16.49
N ALA A 39 1.78 4.38 17.34
CA ALA A 39 0.71 5.24 17.83
C ALA A 39 1.22 6.44 18.64
N ASP A 40 2.40 6.34 19.22
CA ASP A 40 3.03 7.43 19.97
C ASP A 40 3.89 8.34 19.08
N GLY A 41 3.91 8.08 17.78
CA GLY A 41 4.70 8.84 16.82
C GLY A 41 6.18 8.48 16.80
N ARG A 42 6.58 7.37 17.41
CA ARG A 42 7.96 6.93 17.45
C ARG A 42 8.33 6.18 16.19
N PRO A 43 9.52 6.41 15.62
CA PRO A 43 9.96 5.65 14.45
C PRO A 43 10.08 4.16 14.73
N VAL A 44 9.72 3.35 13.75
CA VAL A 44 9.78 1.88 13.80
C VAL A 44 10.61 1.39 12.62
N GLY A 45 11.44 0.37 12.83
CA GLY A 45 12.17 -0.33 11.78
C GLY A 45 13.59 0.14 11.53
N GLY A 46 14.02 1.26 12.10
CA GLY A 46 15.38 1.77 11.91
C GLY A 46 15.74 1.89 10.43
N ASP A 47 16.81 1.23 10.00
CA ASP A 47 17.25 1.21 8.60
C ASP A 47 16.71 0.03 7.80
N ASP A 48 15.86 -0.80 8.39
CA ASP A 48 15.29 -1.97 7.73
C ASP A 48 14.06 -1.58 6.92
N LEU A 49 14.21 -1.54 5.59
CA LEU A 49 13.12 -1.15 4.70
C LEU A 49 11.92 -2.10 4.80
N ALA A 50 12.14 -3.39 4.95
CA ALA A 50 11.03 -4.36 5.10
C ALA A 50 10.22 -4.07 6.37
N ALA A 51 10.89 -3.80 7.49
CA ALA A 51 10.22 -3.46 8.74
C ALA A 51 9.49 -2.11 8.66
N GLN A 52 10.08 -1.12 8.00
CA GLN A 52 9.43 0.17 7.76
C GLN A 52 8.18 0.01 6.89
N THR A 53 8.28 -0.79 5.83
CA THR A 53 7.16 -1.07 4.93
C THR A 53 6.02 -1.76 5.68
N GLU A 54 6.34 -2.75 6.49
CA GLU A 54 5.34 -3.45 7.30
C GLU A 54 4.59 -2.48 8.20
N GLN A 55 5.29 -1.61 8.92
CA GLN A 55 4.65 -0.65 9.82
C GLN A 55 3.79 0.35 9.05
N ALA A 56 4.27 0.87 7.92
CA ALA A 56 3.51 1.81 7.12
C ALA A 56 2.21 1.18 6.59
N PHE A 57 2.29 -0.05 6.07
CA PHE A 57 1.10 -0.78 5.62
C PHE A 57 0.16 -1.11 6.78
N ARG A 58 0.70 -1.43 7.95
CA ARG A 58 -0.11 -1.64 9.16
C ARG A 58 -0.89 -0.38 9.51
N ASN A 59 -0.27 0.78 9.39
CA ASN A 59 -0.92 2.06 9.63
C ASN A 59 -2.02 2.33 8.61
N VAL A 60 -1.81 1.99 7.34
CA VAL A 60 -2.85 2.09 6.31
C VAL A 60 -4.03 1.16 6.65
N ALA A 61 -3.75 -0.06 7.11
CA ALA A 61 -4.80 -0.99 7.52
C ALA A 61 -5.65 -0.41 8.65
N ILE A 62 -5.02 0.16 9.67
CA ILE A 62 -5.73 0.79 10.79
C ILE A 62 -6.62 1.92 10.27
N ALA A 63 -6.09 2.76 9.39
CA ALA A 63 -6.83 3.89 8.85
C ALA A 63 -8.06 3.44 8.06
N ILE A 64 -7.90 2.46 7.17
CA ILE A 64 -9.02 2.03 6.32
C ILE A 64 -10.06 1.23 7.12
N GLU A 65 -9.64 0.46 8.10
CA GLU A 65 -10.56 -0.26 8.99
C GLU A 65 -11.39 0.69 9.83
N SER A 66 -10.85 1.85 10.19
CA SER A 66 -11.58 2.86 10.98
C SER A 66 -12.81 3.39 10.25
N VAL A 67 -12.87 3.27 8.94
CA VAL A 67 -14.01 3.69 8.11
C VAL A 67 -14.76 2.51 7.51
N GLY A 68 -14.51 1.30 8.01
CA GLY A 68 -15.24 0.10 7.62
C GLY A 68 -14.72 -0.60 6.37
N GLY A 69 -13.54 -0.24 5.88
CA GLY A 69 -12.95 -0.85 4.69
C GLY A 69 -11.85 -1.84 4.99
N SER A 70 -11.28 -2.36 3.92
CA SER A 70 -10.12 -3.26 3.95
C SER A 70 -9.20 -2.94 2.78
N PHE A 71 -8.06 -3.65 2.68
CA PHE A 71 -7.15 -3.47 1.53
C PHE A 71 -7.85 -3.76 0.19
N ASP A 72 -8.85 -4.62 0.16
CA ASP A 72 -9.60 -4.92 -1.07
C ASP A 72 -10.36 -3.71 -1.60
N ASP A 73 -10.59 -2.69 -0.78
CA ASP A 73 -11.28 -1.47 -1.15
C ASP A 73 -10.35 -0.37 -1.66
N ILE A 74 -9.04 -0.61 -1.67
CA ILE A 74 -8.06 0.37 -2.13
C ILE A 74 -8.01 0.39 -3.65
N ALA A 75 -8.35 1.54 -4.23
CA ALA A 75 -8.29 1.73 -5.68
C ALA A 75 -6.89 2.13 -6.14
N LYS A 76 -6.15 2.86 -5.33
CA LYS A 76 -4.80 3.34 -5.65
C LYS A 76 -3.97 3.47 -4.39
N LEU A 77 -2.74 2.98 -4.48
CA LEU A 77 -1.74 3.15 -3.42
C LEU A 77 -0.45 3.64 -4.06
N THR A 78 0.11 4.71 -3.52
CA THR A 78 1.40 5.22 -3.97
C THR A 78 2.43 5.01 -2.87
N VAL A 79 3.57 4.44 -3.23
CA VAL A 79 4.67 4.19 -2.30
C VAL A 79 5.89 4.98 -2.73
N TYR A 80 6.38 5.84 -1.83
CA TYR A 80 7.61 6.61 -2.06
C TYR A 80 8.73 5.98 -1.24
N VAL A 81 9.84 5.71 -1.90
CA VAL A 81 11.01 5.10 -1.27
C VAL A 81 12.22 6.00 -1.51
N VAL A 82 12.92 6.35 -0.42
CA VAL A 82 14.14 7.15 -0.50
C VAL A 82 15.25 6.32 -1.16
N ASP A 83 16.00 6.95 -2.06
CA ASP A 83 17.10 6.31 -2.78
C ASP A 83 16.70 4.99 -3.42
N TRP A 84 15.59 5.02 -4.14
CA TRP A 84 15.04 3.83 -4.77
C TRP A 84 16.05 3.13 -5.67
N SER A 85 16.09 1.79 -5.56
CA SER A 85 16.78 0.92 -6.50
C SER A 85 15.95 -0.35 -6.70
N PRO A 86 16.08 -1.06 -7.85
CA PRO A 86 15.31 -2.28 -8.10
C PRO A 86 15.50 -3.36 -7.04
N GLU A 87 16.67 -3.43 -6.40
CA GLU A 87 16.95 -4.39 -5.34
C GLU A 87 16.02 -4.22 -4.13
N LYS A 88 15.50 -3.01 -3.92
CA LYS A 88 14.60 -2.72 -2.80
C LYS A 88 13.20 -3.29 -2.98
N MET A 89 12.85 -3.72 -4.18
CA MET A 89 11.54 -4.31 -4.46
C MET A 89 11.27 -5.53 -3.60
N ALA A 90 12.27 -6.37 -3.37
CA ALA A 90 12.13 -7.55 -2.52
C ALA A 90 11.77 -7.16 -1.08
N ALA A 91 12.40 -6.13 -0.52
CA ALA A 91 12.10 -5.66 0.83
C ALA A 91 10.67 -5.11 0.95
N LEU A 92 10.19 -4.38 -0.08
CA LEU A 92 8.81 -3.91 -0.11
C LEU A 92 7.83 -5.08 -0.13
N GLY A 93 8.08 -6.07 -0.98
CA GLY A 93 7.22 -7.25 -1.08
C GLY A 93 7.20 -8.04 0.22
N GLU A 94 8.34 -8.18 0.89
CA GLU A 94 8.45 -8.84 2.18
C GLU A 94 7.61 -8.15 3.26
N GLY A 95 7.72 -6.83 3.35
CA GLY A 95 6.91 -6.05 4.29
C GLY A 95 5.43 -6.18 4.03
N ARG A 96 5.01 -6.20 2.77
CA ARG A 96 3.60 -6.40 2.39
C ARG A 96 3.10 -7.79 2.78
N CYS A 97 3.89 -8.83 2.55
CA CYS A 97 3.50 -10.20 2.85
C CYS A 97 3.24 -10.39 4.34
N VAL A 98 4.06 -9.81 5.19
CA VAL A 98 3.89 -9.89 6.64
C VAL A 98 2.59 -9.23 7.09
N ARG A 99 2.10 -8.24 6.35
CA ARG A 99 0.84 -7.54 6.65
C ARG A 99 -0.39 -8.41 6.50
N ARG A 100 -0.32 -9.40 5.66
CA ARG A 100 -1.46 -10.25 5.39
C ARG A 100 -1.59 -11.39 6.35
#